data_7ee9983966560e892fa78abf4902f025
#
_entry.id   7ee9983966560e892fa78abf4902f025
#
_cell.length_a   1.000
_cell.length_b   1.000
_cell.length_c   1.000
_cell.angle_alpha   90.00
_cell.angle_beta   90.00
_cell.angle_gamma   90.00
#
_symmetry.space_group_name_H-M   'P 1'
#
loop_
_entity.id
_entity.type
_entity.pdbx_description
1 polymer ?
#
loop_
_entity_poly.entity_id
_entity_poly.type
_entity_poly.pdbx_seq_one_letter_code
_entity_poly.pdbx_strand_id
1 'polypeptide(L)'
;TDRGIYGIGEAGVAIVTGATAAYELLKDYVRVILGMNPLHHEVIWEKLYKDTFWAQGNGPIIMAAISAIDTALWDIKGKYYGAPVYELLGGKQRDRLWTYASQLQFGWGREAYDRSGALKKYEDACKAAIDQGYTAVKVNFFEQRKTGPNVNYLDATGHLSAEIMNTAEERIALVRSLLGGALIALGCAATNTAVHS
;
A
#
# COMPACT_ATOMS: atom_id res chain seq x y z
N THR A 1 18.50 20.30 -2.09
CA THR A 1 18.44 21.77 -2.09
C THR A 1 19.85 22.36 -2.19
N ASP A 2 19.94 23.66 -2.46
CA ASP A 2 21.18 24.45 -2.45
C ASP A 2 21.89 24.47 -1.08
N ARG A 3 21.16 24.22 -0.01
CA ARG A 3 21.69 24.12 1.35
C ARG A 3 22.11 22.71 1.77
N GLY A 4 22.14 21.75 0.85
CA GLY A 4 22.49 20.37 1.14
C GLY A 4 21.40 19.56 1.86
N ILE A 5 20.25 20.15 2.18
CA ILE A 5 19.11 19.43 2.77
C ILE A 5 18.42 18.63 1.65
N TYR A 6 18.17 17.36 1.89
CA TYR A 6 17.42 16.50 0.99
C TYR A 6 16.23 15.86 1.70
N GLY A 7 15.20 15.52 0.95
CA GLY A 7 14.04 14.77 1.42
C GLY A 7 13.85 13.50 0.62
N ILE A 8 13.15 12.56 1.23
CA ILE A 8 12.81 11.25 0.64
C ILE A 8 11.31 11.18 0.42
N GLY A 9 10.92 10.73 -0.75
CA GLY A 9 9.54 10.43 -1.11
C GLY A 9 9.49 9.23 -2.04
N GLU A 10 8.39 8.51 -2.03
CA GLU A 10 8.19 7.31 -2.83
C GLU A 10 6.91 7.40 -3.64
N ALA A 11 7.01 7.10 -4.93
CA ALA A 11 5.84 6.93 -5.78
C ALA A 11 5.25 5.53 -5.58
N GLY A 12 4.24 5.41 -4.74
CA GLY A 12 3.65 4.13 -4.30
C GLY A 12 2.77 3.47 -5.37
N VAL A 13 3.36 3.09 -6.51
CA VAL A 13 2.68 2.33 -7.58
C VAL A 13 3.25 0.92 -7.59
N ALA A 14 2.78 0.07 -6.68
CA ALA A 14 3.46 -1.16 -6.31
C ALA A 14 3.03 -2.41 -7.11
N ILE A 15 1.90 -2.41 -7.82
CA ILE A 15 1.36 -3.67 -8.37
C ILE A 15 1.61 -3.74 -9.87
N VAL A 16 2.43 -4.72 -10.28
CA VAL A 16 2.72 -5.18 -11.64
C VAL A 16 3.33 -4.13 -12.57
N THR A 17 2.66 -3.03 -12.85
CA THR A 17 3.09 -2.00 -13.80
C THR A 17 2.82 -0.61 -13.26
N GLY A 18 3.47 0.41 -13.86
CA GLY A 18 3.23 1.81 -13.49
C GLY A 18 4.41 2.50 -12.79
N ALA A 19 5.27 1.76 -12.10
CA ALA A 19 6.41 2.33 -11.39
C ALA A 19 7.36 3.10 -12.33
N THR A 20 7.68 2.53 -13.49
CA THR A 20 8.51 3.20 -14.50
C THR A 20 7.85 4.47 -15.02
N ALA A 21 6.53 4.42 -15.29
CA ALA A 21 5.80 5.59 -15.75
C ALA A 21 5.78 6.72 -14.70
N ALA A 22 5.57 6.37 -13.42
CA ALA A 22 5.64 7.34 -12.32
C ALA A 22 7.05 7.93 -12.17
N TYR A 23 8.09 7.11 -12.33
CA TYR A 23 9.48 7.57 -12.28
C TYR A 23 9.82 8.53 -13.41
N GLU A 24 9.41 8.25 -14.66
CA GLU A 24 9.63 9.15 -15.79
C GLU A 24 8.86 10.47 -15.63
N LEU A 25 7.62 10.39 -15.11
CA LEU A 25 6.84 11.58 -14.79
C LEU A 25 7.50 12.45 -13.71
N LEU A 26 8.16 11.83 -12.70
CA LEU A 26 8.94 12.58 -11.72
C LEU A 26 10.06 13.40 -12.37
N LYS A 27 10.73 12.89 -13.41
CA LYS A 27 11.76 13.63 -14.13
C LYS A 27 11.19 14.86 -14.85
N ASP A 28 9.99 14.75 -15.38
CA ASP A 28 9.31 15.90 -16.01
C ASP A 28 8.89 16.92 -14.95
N TYR A 29 8.34 16.47 -13.82
CA TYR A 29 7.94 17.34 -12.72
C TYR A 29 9.12 18.09 -12.08
N VAL A 30 10.29 17.46 -11.98
CA VAL A 30 11.50 18.14 -11.49
C VAL A 30 11.80 19.39 -12.32
N ARG A 31 11.62 19.36 -13.65
CA ARG A 31 11.85 20.52 -14.52
C ARG A 31 10.88 21.66 -14.25
N VAL A 32 9.67 21.34 -13.81
CA VAL A 32 8.62 22.32 -13.49
C VAL A 32 8.89 23.04 -12.16
N ILE A 33 9.47 22.32 -11.19
CA ILE A 33 9.66 22.82 -9.82
C ILE A 33 11.08 23.26 -9.51
N LEU A 34 12.04 23.02 -10.41
CA LEU A 34 13.43 23.39 -10.20
C LEU A 34 13.57 24.91 -9.97
N GLY A 35 14.28 25.26 -8.89
CA GLY A 35 14.45 26.66 -8.47
C GLY A 35 13.34 27.21 -7.57
N MET A 36 12.27 26.48 -7.34
CA MET A 36 11.24 26.85 -6.36
C MET A 36 11.71 26.64 -4.93
N ASN A 37 11.16 27.44 -4.01
CA ASN A 37 11.45 27.26 -2.57
C ASN A 37 10.76 25.98 -2.06
N PRO A 38 11.52 24.96 -1.61
CA PRO A 38 10.97 23.69 -1.15
C PRO A 38 10.11 23.79 0.12
N LEU A 39 10.20 24.89 0.85
CA LEU A 39 9.36 25.11 2.04
C LEU A 39 7.92 25.50 1.68
N HIS A 40 7.70 25.95 0.44
CA HIS A 40 6.38 26.31 -0.08
C HIS A 40 5.72 25.09 -0.77
N HIS A 41 5.63 23.96 -0.08
CA HIS A 41 5.19 22.70 -0.63
C HIS A 41 3.77 22.74 -1.21
N GLU A 42 2.84 23.50 -0.64
CA GLU A 42 1.50 23.67 -1.19
C GLU A 42 1.50 24.39 -2.54
N VAL A 43 2.33 25.43 -2.68
CA VAL A 43 2.50 26.14 -3.97
C VAL A 43 3.07 25.20 -5.03
N ILE A 44 4.03 24.35 -4.64
CA ILE A 44 4.61 23.34 -5.54
C ILE A 44 3.56 22.29 -5.92
N TRP A 45 2.80 21.78 -4.94
CA TRP A 45 1.74 20.81 -5.17
C TRP A 45 0.68 21.36 -6.14
N GLU A 46 0.23 22.59 -5.87
CA GLU A 46 -0.77 23.24 -6.71
C GLU A 46 -0.26 23.46 -8.13
N LYS A 47 1.00 23.87 -8.27
CA LYS A 47 1.65 24.02 -9.56
C LYS A 47 1.72 22.69 -10.33
N LEU A 48 2.13 21.61 -9.69
CA LEU A 48 2.19 20.29 -10.31
C LEU A 48 0.81 19.79 -10.72
N TYR A 49 -0.22 20.06 -9.93
CA TYR A 49 -1.58 19.63 -10.21
C TYR A 49 -2.28 20.49 -11.25
N LYS A 50 -2.16 21.81 -11.18
CA LYS A 50 -2.91 22.75 -12.06
C LYS A 50 -2.18 23.10 -13.34
N ASP A 51 -0.87 23.35 -13.28
CA ASP A 51 -0.11 23.85 -14.43
C ASP A 51 0.35 22.74 -15.37
N THR A 52 0.30 21.48 -14.93
CA THR A 52 0.56 20.33 -15.80
C THR A 52 -0.77 19.77 -16.29
N PHE A 53 -1.12 20.04 -17.52
CA PHE A 53 -2.43 19.80 -18.11
C PHE A 53 -3.07 18.45 -17.76
N TRP A 54 -2.29 17.36 -17.84
CA TRP A 54 -2.78 16.00 -17.60
C TRP A 54 -3.00 15.66 -16.15
N ALA A 55 -2.42 16.41 -15.20
CA ALA A 55 -2.58 16.13 -13.77
C ALA A 55 -4.01 16.38 -13.29
N GLN A 56 -4.73 17.31 -13.90
CA GLN A 56 -6.11 17.63 -13.56
C GLN A 56 -7.09 16.47 -13.84
N GLY A 57 -6.71 15.54 -14.71
CA GLY A 57 -7.45 14.32 -14.96
C GLY A 57 -7.30 13.27 -13.84
N ASN A 58 -6.42 13.50 -12.87
CA ASN A 58 -6.05 12.58 -11.81
C ASN A 58 -5.48 11.24 -12.33
N GLY A 59 -5.53 10.23 -11.51
CA GLY A 59 -5.06 8.90 -11.85
C GLY A 59 -3.89 8.46 -10.96
N PRO A 60 -3.74 7.16 -10.74
CA PRO A 60 -2.81 6.64 -9.74
C PRO A 60 -1.35 6.97 -10.04
N ILE A 61 -0.94 6.98 -11.29
CA ILE A 61 0.46 7.26 -11.68
C ILE A 61 0.81 8.72 -11.44
N ILE A 62 -0.06 9.63 -11.88
CA ILE A 62 0.12 11.07 -11.71
C ILE A 62 0.15 11.44 -10.23
N MET A 63 -0.86 10.98 -9.49
CA MET A 63 -0.97 11.30 -8.07
C MET A 63 0.14 10.65 -7.23
N ALA A 64 0.63 9.47 -7.62
CA ALA A 64 1.79 8.86 -6.97
C ALA A 64 3.07 9.69 -7.17
N ALA A 65 3.27 10.24 -8.36
CA ALA A 65 4.42 11.11 -8.62
C ALA A 65 4.32 12.43 -7.85
N ILE A 66 3.16 13.09 -7.83
CA ILE A 66 2.94 14.31 -7.02
C ILE A 66 3.13 14.01 -5.54
N SER A 67 2.56 12.91 -5.03
CA SER A 67 2.68 12.50 -3.63
C SER A 67 4.13 12.21 -3.21
N ALA A 68 4.93 11.62 -4.10
CA ALA A 68 6.35 11.39 -3.84
C ALA A 68 7.12 12.72 -3.65
N ILE A 69 6.84 13.72 -4.49
CA ILE A 69 7.44 15.05 -4.36
C ILE A 69 6.96 15.71 -3.08
N ASP A 70 5.67 15.70 -2.79
CA ASP A 70 5.09 16.31 -1.59
C ASP A 70 5.67 15.70 -0.32
N THR A 71 5.77 14.38 -0.24
CA THR A 71 6.41 13.68 0.88
C THR A 71 7.87 14.11 1.07
N ALA A 72 8.63 14.20 -0.02
CA ALA A 72 10.01 14.67 0.03
C ALA A 72 10.12 16.13 0.49
N LEU A 73 9.19 16.99 0.10
CA LEU A 73 9.15 18.39 0.53
C LEU A 73 8.80 18.52 2.02
N TRP A 74 7.88 17.70 2.54
CA TRP A 74 7.61 17.62 3.97
C TRP A 74 8.81 17.14 4.77
N ASP A 75 9.57 16.17 4.27
CA ASP A 75 10.81 15.71 4.90
C ASP A 75 11.88 16.82 4.92
N ILE A 76 12.06 17.55 3.81
CA ILE A 76 12.92 18.74 3.75
C ILE A 76 12.48 19.78 4.78
N LYS A 77 11.19 20.07 4.86
CA LYS A 77 10.62 21.06 5.77
C LYS A 77 10.87 20.68 7.23
N GLY A 78 10.67 19.41 7.58
CA GLY A 78 10.98 18.88 8.90
C GLY A 78 12.46 19.04 9.26
N LYS A 79 13.35 18.65 8.36
CA LYS A 79 14.81 18.81 8.53
C LYS A 79 15.24 20.27 8.63
N TYR A 80 14.63 21.15 7.84
CA TYR A 80 14.94 22.58 7.87
C TYR A 80 14.58 23.23 9.21
N TYR A 81 13.41 22.89 9.78
CA TYR A 81 12.98 23.42 11.08
C TYR A 81 13.49 22.62 12.28
N GLY A 82 14.20 21.50 12.06
CA GLY A 82 14.65 20.63 13.15
C GLY A 82 13.51 19.97 13.92
N ALA A 83 12.36 19.78 13.27
CA ALA A 83 11.15 19.23 13.87
C ALA A 83 10.65 18.01 13.08
N PRO A 84 10.15 16.96 13.74
CA PRO A 84 9.52 15.85 13.05
C PRO A 84 8.24 16.32 12.34
N VAL A 85 7.93 15.69 11.21
CA VAL A 85 6.80 16.11 10.36
C VAL A 85 5.47 16.13 11.12
N TYR A 86 5.25 15.22 12.06
CA TYR A 86 4.01 15.20 12.84
C TYR A 86 3.82 16.47 13.70
N GLU A 87 4.90 17.10 14.15
CA GLU A 87 4.81 18.38 14.86
C GLU A 87 4.35 19.51 13.93
N LEU A 88 4.83 19.49 12.69
CA LEU A 88 4.41 20.46 11.67
C LEU A 88 2.95 20.25 11.22
N LEU A 89 2.43 19.04 11.41
CA LEU A 89 1.05 18.66 11.07
C LEU A 89 0.05 18.83 12.24
N GLY A 90 0.47 19.42 13.35
CA GLY A 90 -0.41 19.73 14.48
C GLY A 90 -0.15 18.94 15.75
N GLY A 91 0.99 18.25 15.81
CA GLY A 91 1.49 17.60 17.02
C GLY A 91 1.19 16.13 17.15
N LYS A 92 1.83 15.51 18.10
CA LYS A 92 1.76 14.08 18.35
C LYS A 92 0.48 13.70 19.06
N GLN A 93 -0.37 12.93 18.41
CA GLN A 93 -1.64 12.49 19.00
C GLN A 93 -1.56 11.11 19.68
N ARG A 94 -0.61 10.26 19.28
CA ARG A 94 -0.46 8.90 19.81
C ARG A 94 1.01 8.50 19.88
N ASP A 95 1.36 7.77 20.94
CA ASP A 95 2.71 7.20 21.12
C ASP A 95 2.86 5.86 20.42
N ARG A 96 1.77 5.16 20.23
CA ARG A 96 1.72 3.84 19.58
C ARG A 96 0.57 3.77 18.60
N LEU A 97 0.81 3.14 17.46
CA LEU A 97 -0.20 2.83 16.47
C LEU A 97 -0.49 1.32 16.49
N TRP A 98 -1.76 0.98 16.45
CA TRP A 98 -2.15 -0.40 16.25
C TRP A 98 -1.92 -0.77 14.80
N THR A 99 -1.19 -1.86 14.57
CA THR A 99 -0.81 -2.34 13.25
C THR A 99 -1.32 -3.75 13.01
N TYR A 100 -1.39 -4.14 11.76
CA TYR A 100 -1.73 -5.49 11.35
C TYR A 100 -0.62 -6.10 10.49
N ALA A 101 -0.46 -7.42 10.55
CA ALA A 101 0.38 -8.16 9.63
C ALA A 101 -0.34 -8.27 8.27
N SER A 102 0.28 -7.77 7.21
CA SER A 102 -0.34 -7.66 5.89
C SER A 102 0.18 -8.72 4.93
N GLN A 103 -0.68 -9.12 3.98
CA GLN A 103 -0.32 -10.00 2.86
C GLN A 103 0.10 -11.42 3.25
N LEU A 104 -0.52 -11.99 4.29
CA LEU A 104 -0.21 -13.35 4.75
C LEU A 104 -0.45 -14.43 3.68
N GLN A 105 -1.20 -14.13 2.62
CA GLN A 105 -1.38 -15.03 1.48
C GLN A 105 -0.08 -15.36 0.74
N PHE A 106 0.99 -14.58 0.95
CA PHE A 106 2.32 -14.85 0.40
C PHE A 106 3.28 -15.48 1.42
N GLY A 107 2.83 -15.78 2.63
CA GLY A 107 3.66 -16.17 3.77
C GLY A 107 4.05 -14.97 4.63
N TRP A 108 4.83 -15.20 5.68
CA TRP A 108 5.27 -14.16 6.61
C TRP A 108 6.76 -14.32 6.96
N GLY A 109 7.51 -13.22 6.92
CA GLY A 109 8.93 -13.21 7.19
C GLY A 109 9.80 -13.21 5.93
N ARG A 110 11.07 -13.64 6.07
CA ARG A 110 12.07 -13.55 4.97
C ARG A 110 11.80 -14.47 3.78
N GLU A 111 11.05 -15.53 3.99
CA GLU A 111 10.64 -16.49 2.95
C GLU A 111 9.25 -16.19 2.38
N ALA A 112 8.73 -15.00 2.65
CA ALA A 112 7.50 -14.52 2.10
C ALA A 112 7.63 -14.39 0.58
N TYR A 113 6.92 -15.12 -0.16
CA TYR A 113 6.66 -15.15 -1.61
C TYR A 113 6.36 -16.56 -2.11
N ASP A 114 5.90 -17.42 -1.21
CA ASP A 114 5.27 -18.65 -1.63
C ASP A 114 3.88 -18.34 -2.22
N ARG A 115 3.72 -18.58 -3.51
CA ARG A 115 2.47 -18.41 -4.24
C ARG A 115 1.61 -19.68 -4.25
N SER A 116 1.96 -20.70 -3.47
CA SER A 116 1.12 -21.87 -3.31
C SER A 116 -0.19 -21.54 -2.61
N GLY A 117 -1.26 -22.23 -2.96
CA GLY A 117 -2.55 -22.07 -2.30
C GLY A 117 -2.73 -22.92 -1.04
N ALA A 118 -1.68 -23.55 -0.53
CA ALA A 118 -1.75 -24.52 0.56
C ALA A 118 -2.23 -23.90 1.87
N LEU A 119 -3.19 -24.56 2.56
CA LEU A 119 -3.68 -24.12 3.88
C LEU A 119 -2.57 -24.01 4.93
N LYS A 120 -1.60 -24.93 4.89
CA LYS A 120 -0.46 -24.95 5.79
C LYS A 120 0.33 -23.63 5.78
N LYS A 121 0.47 -23.01 4.62
CA LYS A 121 1.15 -21.71 4.51
C LYS A 121 0.40 -20.60 5.26
N TYR A 122 -0.93 -20.57 5.15
CA TYR A 122 -1.74 -19.59 5.90
C TYR A 122 -1.62 -19.81 7.41
N GLU A 123 -1.60 -21.08 7.83
CA GLU A 123 -1.39 -21.46 9.24
C GLU A 123 -0.05 -20.97 9.75
N ASP A 124 1.04 -21.27 9.04
CA ASP A 124 2.40 -20.91 9.43
C ASP A 124 2.60 -19.39 9.44
N ALA A 125 2.09 -18.69 8.42
CA ALA A 125 2.14 -17.24 8.36
C ALA A 125 1.38 -16.57 9.51
N CYS A 126 0.18 -17.07 9.85
CA CYS A 126 -0.59 -16.56 10.98
C CYS A 126 0.12 -16.81 12.31
N LYS A 127 0.63 -18.02 12.55
CA LYS A 127 1.37 -18.34 13.78
C LYS A 127 2.59 -17.45 13.94
N ALA A 128 3.38 -17.28 12.88
CA ALA A 128 4.55 -16.43 12.91
C ALA A 128 4.20 -14.94 13.16
N ALA A 129 3.09 -14.44 12.64
CA ALA A 129 2.61 -13.10 12.94
C ALA A 129 2.16 -12.95 14.40
N ILE A 130 1.44 -13.94 14.93
CA ILE A 130 1.01 -13.97 16.35
C ILE A 130 2.22 -14.01 17.28
N ASP A 131 3.22 -14.84 17.00
CA ASP A 131 4.45 -14.97 17.78
C ASP A 131 5.23 -13.64 17.82
N GLN A 132 5.09 -12.78 16.80
CA GLN A 132 5.64 -11.44 16.77
C GLN A 132 4.76 -10.39 17.47
N GLY A 133 3.64 -10.79 18.06
CA GLY A 133 2.76 -9.93 18.84
C GLY A 133 1.68 -9.19 18.03
N TYR A 134 1.47 -9.55 16.76
CA TYR A 134 0.36 -8.98 16.01
C TYR A 134 -0.98 -9.54 16.49
N THR A 135 -1.93 -8.64 16.71
CA THR A 135 -3.31 -8.95 17.11
C THR A 135 -4.32 -8.75 15.95
N ALA A 136 -3.82 -8.37 14.79
CA ALA A 136 -4.62 -8.22 13.59
C ALA A 136 -3.83 -8.66 12.36
N VAL A 137 -4.54 -9.21 11.38
CA VAL A 137 -3.97 -9.64 10.10
C VAL A 137 -4.80 -9.14 8.93
N LYS A 138 -4.15 -8.95 7.79
CA LYS A 138 -4.80 -8.67 6.51
C LYS A 138 -4.40 -9.72 5.50
N VAL A 139 -5.38 -10.39 4.92
CA VAL A 139 -5.18 -11.52 4.00
C VAL A 139 -6.10 -11.39 2.79
N ASN A 140 -5.59 -11.66 1.61
CA ASN A 140 -6.40 -11.85 0.42
C ASN A 140 -6.64 -13.36 0.22
N PHE A 141 -7.85 -13.82 0.49
CA PHE A 141 -8.19 -15.24 0.44
C PHE A 141 -8.54 -15.75 -0.95
N PHE A 142 -8.81 -14.85 -1.90
CA PHE A 142 -9.32 -15.18 -3.23
C PHE A 142 -8.21 -15.28 -4.29
N GLU A 143 -7.06 -14.73 -4.06
CA GLU A 143 -6.01 -14.57 -5.07
C GLU A 143 -5.37 -15.91 -5.50
N GLN A 144 -5.27 -16.86 -4.60
CA GLN A 144 -4.54 -18.10 -4.84
C GLN A 144 -5.47 -19.30 -4.87
N ARG A 145 -5.40 -20.08 -5.96
CA ARG A 145 -6.10 -21.36 -6.05
C ARG A 145 -5.34 -22.46 -5.32
N LYS A 146 -6.02 -23.50 -4.86
CA LYS A 146 -5.38 -24.71 -4.29
C LYS A 146 -4.53 -25.42 -5.34
N THR A 147 -5.03 -25.47 -6.58
CA THR A 147 -4.38 -26.11 -7.72
C THR A 147 -4.55 -25.24 -8.96
N GLY A 148 -3.59 -25.32 -9.87
CA GLY A 148 -3.64 -24.55 -11.11
C GLY A 148 -3.14 -23.10 -10.99
N PRO A 149 -3.31 -22.29 -12.03
CA PRO A 149 -2.88 -20.89 -12.03
C PRO A 149 -3.66 -20.06 -11.03
N ASN A 150 -3.00 -19.09 -10.43
CA ASN A 150 -3.65 -18.14 -9.52
C ASN A 150 -4.75 -17.36 -10.25
N VAL A 151 -5.73 -16.88 -9.48
CA VAL A 151 -6.80 -16.04 -10.02
C VAL A 151 -6.16 -14.75 -10.51
N ASN A 152 -6.29 -14.50 -11.81
CA ASN A 152 -5.90 -13.21 -12.37
C ASN A 152 -7.05 -12.23 -12.11
N TYR A 153 -6.72 -11.00 -11.75
CA TYR A 153 -7.72 -9.93 -11.60
C TYR A 153 -8.53 -9.69 -12.89
N LEU A 154 -7.94 -9.98 -14.04
CA LEU A 154 -8.61 -9.88 -15.34
C LEU A 154 -9.65 -11.00 -15.58
N ASP A 155 -9.54 -12.10 -14.86
CA ASP A 155 -10.49 -13.23 -14.96
C ASP A 155 -11.68 -13.06 -14.00
N ALA A 156 -11.65 -12.05 -13.13
CA ALA A 156 -12.73 -11.74 -12.20
C ALA A 156 -13.88 -11.02 -12.92
N THR A 157 -14.64 -11.75 -13.70
CA THR A 157 -15.77 -11.24 -14.50
C THR A 157 -17.07 -11.07 -13.70
N GLY A 158 -16.98 -10.82 -12.40
CA GLY A 158 -18.14 -10.52 -11.55
C GLY A 158 -18.69 -11.71 -10.73
N HIS A 159 -18.40 -12.96 -11.10
CA HIS A 159 -18.82 -14.14 -10.33
C HIS A 159 -17.61 -15.01 -9.99
N LEU A 160 -17.43 -15.31 -8.71
CA LEU A 160 -16.44 -16.27 -8.25
C LEU A 160 -17.02 -17.68 -8.36
N SER A 161 -16.20 -18.64 -8.83
CA SER A 161 -16.63 -20.04 -8.86
C SER A 161 -16.84 -20.59 -7.45
N ALA A 162 -17.68 -21.61 -7.31
CA ALA A 162 -17.90 -22.31 -6.03
C ALA A 162 -16.57 -22.83 -5.43
N GLU A 163 -15.65 -23.29 -6.28
CA GLU A 163 -14.31 -23.72 -5.85
C GLU A 163 -13.54 -22.60 -5.14
N ILE A 164 -13.52 -21.41 -5.74
CA ILE A 164 -12.82 -20.26 -5.16
C ILE A 164 -13.48 -19.84 -3.86
N MET A 165 -14.83 -19.81 -3.82
CA MET A 165 -15.58 -19.46 -2.60
C MET A 165 -15.30 -20.44 -1.46
N ASN A 166 -15.45 -21.74 -1.72
CA ASN A 166 -15.20 -22.79 -0.70
C ASN A 166 -13.74 -22.73 -0.20
N THR A 167 -12.79 -22.48 -1.10
CA THR A 167 -11.38 -22.33 -0.72
C THR A 167 -11.15 -21.12 0.17
N ALA A 168 -11.80 -20.00 -0.13
CA ALA A 168 -11.72 -18.80 0.69
C ALA A 168 -12.34 -19.02 2.08
N GLU A 169 -13.50 -19.69 2.16
CA GLU A 169 -14.17 -20.04 3.41
C GLU A 169 -13.27 -20.90 4.31
N GLU A 170 -12.64 -21.95 3.77
CA GLU A 170 -11.71 -22.80 4.53
C GLU A 170 -10.54 -21.98 5.10
N ARG A 171 -9.96 -21.08 4.30
CA ARG A 171 -8.84 -20.21 4.73
C ARG A 171 -9.28 -19.23 5.80
N ILE A 172 -10.44 -18.61 5.64
CA ILE A 172 -11.02 -17.69 6.62
C ILE A 172 -11.27 -18.43 7.94
N ALA A 173 -11.88 -19.62 7.90
CA ALA A 173 -12.14 -20.43 9.07
C ALA A 173 -10.85 -20.80 9.81
N LEU A 174 -9.81 -21.22 9.07
CA LEU A 174 -8.49 -21.51 9.63
C LEU A 174 -7.89 -20.30 10.32
N VAL A 175 -7.78 -19.18 9.62
CA VAL A 175 -7.16 -17.94 10.14
C VAL A 175 -7.93 -17.46 11.38
N ARG A 176 -9.26 -17.52 11.34
CA ARG A 176 -10.11 -17.16 12.48
C ARG A 176 -9.90 -18.05 13.69
N SER A 177 -9.74 -19.36 13.48
CA SER A 177 -9.49 -20.30 14.57
C SER A 177 -8.16 -20.05 15.29
N LEU A 178 -7.14 -19.58 14.56
CA LEU A 178 -5.82 -19.27 15.10
C LEU A 178 -5.78 -17.93 15.85
N LEU A 179 -6.52 -16.94 15.36
CA LEU A 179 -6.51 -15.59 15.90
C LEU A 179 -7.50 -15.39 17.07
N GLY A 180 -8.42 -16.32 17.29
CA GLY A 180 -9.44 -16.21 18.35
C GLY A 180 -10.33 -14.96 18.11
N GLY A 181 -10.30 -14.01 19.05
CA GLY A 181 -11.04 -12.75 18.97
C GLY A 181 -10.35 -11.61 18.23
N ALA A 182 -9.21 -11.84 17.60
CA ALA A 182 -8.46 -10.83 16.87
C ALA A 182 -9.15 -10.41 15.56
N LEU A 183 -8.86 -9.19 15.10
CA LEU A 183 -9.46 -8.63 13.89
C LEU A 183 -8.85 -9.25 12.64
N ILE A 184 -9.69 -9.72 11.72
CA ILE A 184 -9.31 -10.12 10.38
C ILE A 184 -9.74 -9.02 9.41
N ALA A 185 -8.78 -8.38 8.77
CA ALA A 185 -9.07 -7.49 7.65
C ALA A 185 -9.03 -8.27 6.33
N LEU A 186 -10.13 -8.27 5.59
CA LEU A 186 -10.19 -8.82 4.25
C LEU A 186 -9.56 -7.82 3.28
N GLY A 187 -8.42 -8.17 2.70
CA GLY A 187 -7.84 -7.42 1.59
C GLY A 187 -8.51 -7.81 0.29
N CYS A 188 -9.56 -7.15 -0.12
CA CYS A 188 -10.11 -7.27 -1.47
C CYS A 188 -9.46 -6.24 -2.38
N ALA A 189 -8.39 -6.62 -3.06
CA ALA A 189 -7.75 -5.73 -4.03
C ALA A 189 -8.40 -5.75 -5.42
N ALA A 190 -9.47 -6.52 -5.65
CA ALA A 190 -9.97 -6.72 -7.01
C ALA A 190 -11.44 -7.07 -7.18
N THR A 191 -12.27 -7.04 -6.18
CA THR A 191 -13.70 -7.23 -6.42
C THR A 191 -14.49 -6.10 -5.79
N ASN A 192 -14.99 -5.18 -6.61
CA ASN A 192 -16.08 -4.27 -6.29
C ASN A 192 -17.42 -5.05 -6.12
N THR A 193 -17.35 -6.28 -5.69
CA THR A 193 -18.53 -7.05 -5.32
C THR A 193 -18.74 -6.89 -3.83
N ALA A 194 -19.52 -5.88 -3.49
CA ALA A 194 -20.16 -5.82 -2.20
C ALA A 194 -20.90 -7.16 -1.98
N VAL A 195 -20.44 -7.95 -1.03
CA VAL A 195 -21.24 -9.03 -0.47
C VAL A 195 -22.25 -8.33 0.42
N HIS A 196 -23.38 -7.98 -0.17
CA HIS A 196 -24.59 -7.66 0.57
C HIS A 196 -25.31 -8.97 0.88
N SER A 197 -25.27 -9.37 2.10
CA SER A 197 -26.26 -10.26 2.70
C SER A 197 -26.71 -9.70 4.01
#